data_8670770b7a497123809d3a2cbec597f5
#
_entry.id   8670770b7a497123809d3a2cbec597f5
#
_cell.length_a   1.000
_cell.length_b   1.000
_cell.length_c   1.000
_cell.angle_alpha   90.00
_cell.angle_beta   90.00
_cell.angle_gamma   90.00
#
_symmetry.space_group_name_H-M   'P 1'
#
loop_
_entity.id
_entity.type
_entity.pdbx_description
1 polymer ?
#
loop_
_entity_poly.entity_id
_entity_poly.type
_entity_poly.pdbx_seq_one_letter_code
_entity_poly.pdbx_strand_id
1 'polypeptide(L)'
;MYNQSFSGKELYRLTTQVERRDFGLEKNGFIKSIDDEISSALLNRTYSFKFKVVNGLFLNGLSHTLPDERFTYLCQDLILRKIYQNIKKIYNVRQADRNKIVQQIQMLLDSKKDYWIIRLDVKSFYESLDRTAILNRLYKQYRLSPLTTLLLQKIFEVPIIKESTGIPRGLSISSCLSELAMKYFDIEIKQYTGVYYYARFVDDIIIFCATKECMDNLWCLIPKKLKELSLTINITKSKKISSKELKESDANSLIYLGYSFSLKETVKDGEKSNWVLYTDISHQKVDKIKTRITKSFVNVIKNGDVGLLRDRIKYLTGNYSIKNKQTLLPVKAGIYYNYKRIDSRCLYMSPNEYI
;
A
#
# COMPACT_ATOMS: atom_id res chain seq x y z
N MET A 1 7.09 -22.93 -17.76
CA MET A 1 5.72 -22.49 -17.40
C MET A 1 5.63 -22.31 -15.89
N TYR A 2 4.95 -21.27 -15.39
CA TYR A 2 4.80 -21.06 -13.94
C TYR A 2 3.86 -22.09 -13.31
N ASN A 3 4.30 -22.75 -12.23
CA ASN A 3 3.52 -23.76 -11.53
C ASN A 3 2.43 -23.11 -10.65
N GLN A 4 1.17 -23.32 -10.97
CA GLN A 4 0.01 -22.82 -10.25
C GLN A 4 -0.58 -23.81 -9.26
N SER A 5 0.04 -24.99 -9.05
CA SER A 5 -0.51 -26.04 -8.18
C SER A 5 -0.53 -25.65 -6.71
N PHE A 6 -1.45 -26.27 -5.97
CA PHE A 6 -1.59 -26.11 -4.53
C PHE A 6 -1.07 -27.35 -3.78
N SER A 7 -0.07 -28.05 -4.33
CA SER A 7 0.57 -29.17 -3.65
C SER A 7 1.29 -28.71 -2.38
N GLY A 8 1.39 -29.58 -1.39
CA GLY A 8 2.08 -29.31 -0.12
C GLY A 8 3.50 -28.77 -0.33
N LYS A 9 4.23 -29.30 -1.35
CA LYS A 9 5.55 -28.80 -1.71
C LYS A 9 5.55 -27.32 -2.16
N GLU A 10 4.58 -26.92 -2.97
CA GLU A 10 4.45 -25.52 -3.43
C GLU A 10 4.00 -24.61 -2.29
N LEU A 11 3.12 -25.07 -1.43
CA LEU A 11 2.63 -24.31 -0.28
C LEU A 11 3.69 -24.21 0.82
N TYR A 12 4.46 -25.28 1.05
CA TYR A 12 5.59 -25.24 1.96
C TYR A 12 6.61 -24.13 1.60
N ARG A 13 6.82 -23.85 0.31
CA ARG A 13 7.69 -22.76 -0.13
C ARG A 13 7.19 -21.37 0.29
N LEU A 14 5.91 -21.23 0.60
CA LEU A 14 5.27 -20.00 1.06
C LEU A 14 5.29 -19.85 2.57
N THR A 15 5.68 -20.90 3.31
CA THR A 15 5.80 -20.83 4.76
C THR A 15 7.01 -20.00 5.17
N THR A 16 6.88 -19.32 6.29
CA THR A 16 7.98 -18.58 6.92
C THR A 16 8.80 -19.50 7.83
N GLN A 17 10.01 -19.11 8.17
CA GLN A 17 10.83 -19.86 9.14
C GLN A 17 10.17 -19.93 10.52
N VAL A 18 9.44 -18.87 10.91
CA VAL A 18 8.70 -18.84 12.20
C VAL A 18 7.58 -19.87 12.19
N GLU A 19 6.76 -19.88 11.14
CA GLU A 19 5.68 -20.87 11.01
C GLU A 19 6.19 -22.31 11.05
N ARG A 20 7.30 -22.61 10.37
CA ARG A 20 7.92 -23.95 10.41
C ARG A 20 8.36 -24.33 11.82
N ARG A 21 8.98 -23.40 12.56
CA ARG A 21 9.43 -23.63 13.92
C ARG A 21 8.27 -23.78 14.90
N ASP A 22 7.22 -22.95 14.74
CA ASP A 22 6.07 -22.93 15.66
C ASP A 22 5.24 -24.22 15.61
N PHE A 23 5.29 -24.95 14.48
CA PHE A 23 4.62 -26.26 14.35
C PHE A 23 5.55 -27.45 14.64
N GLY A 24 6.88 -27.23 14.77
CA GLY A 24 7.83 -28.25 15.21
C GLY A 24 7.97 -29.48 14.31
N LEU A 25 7.46 -29.43 13.07
CA LEU A 25 7.43 -30.56 12.16
C LEU A 25 8.67 -30.56 11.24
N GLU A 26 9.21 -31.73 10.98
CA GLU A 26 10.20 -31.91 9.92
C GLU A 26 9.61 -31.58 8.55
N LYS A 27 10.48 -31.18 7.61
CA LYS A 27 10.07 -30.72 6.29
C LYS A 27 9.10 -31.66 5.57
N ASN A 28 9.40 -32.96 5.54
CA ASN A 28 8.58 -33.94 4.81
C ASN A 28 7.25 -34.19 5.52
N GLY A 29 7.27 -34.28 6.85
CA GLY A 29 6.06 -34.35 7.67
C GLY A 29 5.16 -33.16 7.50
N PHE A 30 5.76 -31.94 7.51
CA PHE A 30 5.00 -30.70 7.31
C PHE A 30 4.36 -30.61 5.92
N ILE A 31 5.09 -31.01 4.86
CA ILE A 31 4.56 -31.09 3.49
C ILE A 31 3.38 -32.06 3.42
N LYS A 32 3.52 -33.24 4.01
CA LYS A 32 2.45 -34.25 4.04
C LYS A 32 1.22 -33.74 4.78
N SER A 33 1.39 -33.15 5.97
CA SER A 33 0.27 -32.57 6.73
C SER A 33 -0.47 -31.49 5.95
N ILE A 34 0.24 -30.63 5.20
CA ILE A 34 -0.39 -29.63 4.32
C ILE A 34 -1.16 -30.31 3.19
N ASP A 35 -0.57 -31.34 2.54
CA ASP A 35 -1.24 -32.06 1.45
C ASP A 35 -2.50 -32.75 1.95
N ASP A 36 -2.47 -33.42 3.10
CA ASP A 36 -3.59 -34.13 3.71
C ASP A 36 -4.74 -33.16 4.06
N GLU A 37 -4.43 -32.03 4.72
CA GLU A 37 -5.41 -31.01 5.10
C GLU A 37 -6.09 -30.39 3.87
N ILE A 38 -5.30 -30.05 2.85
CA ILE A 38 -5.82 -29.37 1.66
C ILE A 38 -6.53 -30.33 0.74
N SER A 39 -6.02 -31.55 0.57
CA SER A 39 -6.65 -32.56 -0.26
C SER A 39 -8.01 -32.97 0.30
N SER A 40 -8.12 -33.19 1.61
CA SER A 40 -9.39 -33.47 2.27
C SER A 40 -10.38 -32.32 2.10
N ALA A 41 -9.92 -31.09 2.25
CA ALA A 41 -10.74 -29.89 2.12
C ALA A 41 -11.20 -29.61 0.67
N LEU A 42 -10.35 -29.87 -0.33
CA LEU A 42 -10.67 -29.63 -1.74
C LEU A 42 -11.48 -30.73 -2.38
N LEU A 43 -11.23 -32.01 -2.05
CA LEU A 43 -11.99 -33.16 -2.54
C LEU A 43 -13.48 -33.08 -2.14
N ASN A 44 -13.75 -32.66 -0.92
CA ASN A 44 -15.12 -32.57 -0.41
C ASN A 44 -15.92 -31.37 -0.97
N ARG A 45 -15.34 -30.53 -1.85
CA ARG A 45 -15.94 -29.29 -2.38
C ARG A 45 -16.56 -28.35 -1.34
N THR A 46 -16.41 -28.69 -0.05
CA THR A 46 -16.97 -27.97 1.11
C THR A 46 -16.02 -26.94 1.70
N TYR A 47 -14.81 -26.78 1.09
CA TYR A 47 -13.84 -25.82 1.58
C TYR A 47 -14.44 -24.41 1.63
N SER A 48 -14.52 -23.84 2.81
CA SER A 48 -15.01 -22.50 3.07
C SER A 48 -13.93 -21.68 3.77
N PHE A 49 -13.66 -20.50 3.26
CA PHE A 49 -12.75 -19.56 3.92
C PHE A 49 -13.46 -18.93 5.13
N LYS A 50 -12.70 -18.76 6.22
CA LYS A 50 -13.17 -18.07 7.42
C LYS A 50 -12.40 -16.76 7.61
N PHE A 51 -13.10 -15.64 7.64
CA PHE A 51 -12.49 -14.32 7.86
C PHE A 51 -13.13 -13.64 9.08
N LYS A 52 -12.32 -12.77 9.74
CA LYS A 52 -12.79 -11.85 10.78
C LYS A 52 -12.66 -10.42 10.27
N VAL A 53 -13.57 -9.55 10.67
CA VAL A 53 -13.47 -8.10 10.37
C VAL A 53 -13.10 -7.36 11.63
N VAL A 54 -12.00 -6.63 11.57
CA VAL A 54 -11.50 -5.77 12.67
C VAL A 54 -11.23 -4.38 12.10
N ASN A 55 -11.93 -3.37 12.59
CA ASN A 55 -11.80 -1.99 12.11
C ASN A 55 -11.91 -1.85 10.57
N GLY A 56 -12.85 -2.58 9.96
CA GLY A 56 -13.06 -2.57 8.51
C GLY A 56 -12.02 -3.35 7.68
N LEU A 57 -11.11 -4.07 8.33
CA LEU A 57 -10.12 -4.92 7.67
C LEU A 57 -10.53 -6.39 7.78
N PHE A 58 -10.51 -7.07 6.65
CA PHE A 58 -10.70 -8.53 6.61
C PHE A 58 -9.38 -9.21 6.96
N LEU A 59 -9.41 -10.02 8.00
CA LEU A 59 -8.24 -10.73 8.50
C LEU A 59 -8.48 -12.24 8.46
N ASN A 60 -7.45 -12.97 8.08
CA ASN A 60 -7.42 -14.40 8.30
C ASN A 60 -7.34 -14.68 9.81
N GLY A 61 -8.10 -15.64 10.31
CA GLY A 61 -8.33 -15.88 11.73
C GLY A 61 -7.12 -16.27 12.61
N LEU A 62 -5.90 -16.27 12.06
CA LEU A 62 -4.67 -16.73 12.72
C LEU A 62 -4.33 -16.11 14.09
N SER A 63 -4.79 -14.89 14.39
CA SER A 63 -4.32 -14.17 15.58
C SER A 63 -5.09 -14.49 16.87
N HIS A 64 -6.21 -15.23 16.80
CA HIS A 64 -7.10 -15.44 17.96
C HIS A 64 -7.75 -16.82 17.99
N THR A 65 -7.13 -17.84 17.36
CA THR A 65 -7.72 -19.17 17.26
C THR A 65 -7.25 -20.11 18.37
N LEU A 66 -8.12 -21.04 18.71
CA LEU A 66 -7.79 -22.17 19.57
C LEU A 66 -6.58 -22.94 19.01
N PRO A 67 -5.73 -23.51 19.85
CA PRO A 67 -4.53 -24.24 19.42
C PRO A 67 -4.80 -25.27 18.32
N ASP A 68 -5.91 -25.97 18.42
CA ASP A 68 -6.30 -27.08 17.51
C ASP A 68 -6.65 -26.59 16.09
N GLU A 69 -7.10 -25.34 15.93
CA GLU A 69 -7.43 -24.77 14.62
C GLU A 69 -6.25 -24.04 13.95
N ARG A 70 -5.12 -23.87 14.65
CA ARG A 70 -4.00 -23.05 14.12
C ARG A 70 -3.44 -23.57 12.81
N PHE A 71 -3.38 -24.90 12.64
CA PHE A 71 -2.85 -25.50 11.42
C PHE A 71 -3.79 -25.29 10.22
N THR A 72 -5.09 -25.49 10.41
CA THR A 72 -6.13 -25.24 9.39
C THR A 72 -6.10 -23.79 8.91
N TYR A 73 -5.94 -22.82 9.83
CA TYR A 73 -5.79 -21.41 9.46
C TYR A 73 -4.47 -21.08 8.76
N LEU A 74 -3.38 -21.78 9.12
CA LEU A 74 -2.13 -21.68 8.36
C LEU A 74 -2.35 -22.17 6.92
N CYS A 75 -2.99 -23.32 6.74
CA CYS A 75 -3.30 -23.86 5.41
C CYS A 75 -4.17 -22.88 4.60
N GLN A 76 -5.17 -22.26 5.22
CA GLN A 76 -5.97 -21.22 4.58
C GLN A 76 -5.10 -20.02 4.14
N ASP A 77 -4.20 -19.55 5.00
CA ASP A 77 -3.31 -18.43 4.65
C ASP A 77 -2.33 -18.80 3.54
N LEU A 78 -1.82 -20.03 3.51
CA LEU A 78 -0.98 -20.54 2.43
C LEU A 78 -1.73 -20.59 1.09
N ILE A 79 -2.99 -20.98 1.10
CA ILE A 79 -3.85 -20.93 -0.09
C ILE A 79 -4.01 -19.48 -0.57
N LEU A 80 -4.30 -18.53 0.31
CA LEU A 80 -4.42 -17.11 -0.03
C LEU A 80 -3.11 -16.55 -0.61
N ARG A 81 -1.97 -16.89 0.00
CA ARG A 81 -0.63 -16.52 -0.51
C ARG A 81 -0.38 -17.13 -1.90
N LYS A 82 -0.81 -18.37 -2.14
CA LYS A 82 -0.62 -19.03 -3.43
C LYS A 82 -1.51 -18.39 -4.51
N ILE A 83 -2.77 -18.12 -4.22
CA ILE A 83 -3.67 -17.39 -5.13
C ILE A 83 -3.04 -16.02 -5.49
N TYR A 84 -2.61 -15.26 -4.48
CA TYR A 84 -1.91 -13.99 -4.70
C TYR A 84 -0.70 -14.14 -5.63
N GLN A 85 0.16 -15.16 -5.39
CA GLN A 85 1.32 -15.40 -6.23
C GLN A 85 0.95 -15.81 -7.65
N ASN A 86 -0.08 -16.67 -7.81
CA ASN A 86 -0.55 -17.10 -9.12
C ASN A 86 -1.01 -15.88 -9.94
N ILE A 87 -1.87 -15.02 -9.39
CA ILE A 87 -2.32 -13.80 -10.06
C ILE A 87 -1.14 -12.88 -10.35
N LYS A 88 -0.30 -12.61 -9.35
CA LYS A 88 0.85 -11.71 -9.49
C LYS A 88 1.81 -12.13 -10.61
N LYS A 89 2.13 -13.42 -10.70
CA LYS A 89 3.07 -13.95 -11.69
C LYS A 89 2.45 -14.04 -13.09
N ILE A 90 1.22 -14.54 -13.20
CA ILE A 90 0.54 -14.73 -14.48
C ILE A 90 0.22 -13.39 -15.17
N TYR A 91 -0.18 -12.39 -14.39
CA TYR A 91 -0.54 -11.07 -14.92
C TYR A 91 0.58 -10.03 -14.82
N ASN A 92 1.75 -10.44 -14.32
CA ASN A 92 2.90 -9.56 -14.10
C ASN A 92 2.52 -8.29 -13.32
N VAL A 93 1.80 -8.50 -12.22
CA VAL A 93 1.37 -7.39 -11.35
C VAL A 93 2.55 -6.94 -10.50
N ARG A 94 2.81 -5.64 -10.51
CA ARG A 94 3.87 -5.02 -9.70
C ARG A 94 3.27 -3.88 -8.89
N GLN A 95 3.52 -3.89 -7.59
CA GLN A 95 3.22 -2.76 -6.74
C GLN A 95 4.33 -1.71 -6.85
N ALA A 96 3.94 -0.46 -6.80
CA ALA A 96 4.89 0.64 -6.81
C ALA A 96 5.69 0.72 -5.50
N ASP A 97 6.95 1.12 -5.59
CA ASP A 97 7.81 1.37 -4.44
C ASP A 97 7.71 2.85 -4.03
N ARG A 98 7.13 3.11 -2.85
CA ARG A 98 6.95 4.45 -2.30
C ARG A 98 8.26 5.26 -2.27
N ASN A 99 9.37 4.62 -1.85
CA ASN A 99 10.65 5.32 -1.71
C ASN A 99 11.25 5.70 -3.06
N LYS A 100 11.08 4.84 -4.09
CA LYS A 100 11.50 5.15 -5.46
C LYS A 100 10.68 6.29 -6.06
N ILE A 101 9.35 6.28 -5.85
CA ILE A 101 8.48 7.36 -6.31
C ILE A 101 8.91 8.69 -5.70
N VAL A 102 9.10 8.74 -4.38
CA VAL A 102 9.53 9.96 -3.68
C VAL A 102 10.87 10.46 -4.21
N GLN A 103 11.83 9.56 -4.43
CA GLN A 103 13.13 9.92 -5.02
C GLN A 103 13.00 10.52 -6.42
N GLN A 104 12.17 9.92 -7.26
CA GLN A 104 11.93 10.42 -8.62
C GLN A 104 11.26 11.80 -8.61
N ILE A 105 10.30 12.00 -7.69
CA ILE A 105 9.65 13.31 -7.51
C ILE A 105 10.68 14.38 -7.08
N GLN A 106 11.57 14.06 -6.14
CA GLN A 106 12.64 14.99 -5.76
C GLN A 106 13.49 15.42 -6.96
N MET A 107 13.91 14.47 -7.79
CA MET A 107 14.69 14.77 -9.00
C MET A 107 13.91 15.62 -10.01
N LEU A 108 12.61 15.40 -10.15
CA LEU A 108 11.76 16.16 -11.08
C LEU A 108 11.50 17.58 -10.59
N LEU A 109 11.26 17.75 -9.29
CA LEU A 109 11.02 19.07 -8.68
C LEU A 109 12.28 19.95 -8.62
N ASP A 110 13.46 19.33 -8.54
CA ASP A 110 14.77 20.02 -8.59
C ASP A 110 15.14 20.44 -10.02
N SER A 111 14.32 20.09 -11.00
CA SER A 111 14.54 20.49 -12.40
C SER A 111 14.37 22.00 -12.56
N LYS A 112 15.29 22.62 -13.33
CA LYS A 112 15.22 24.05 -13.67
C LYS A 112 14.14 24.38 -14.72
N LYS A 113 13.50 23.37 -15.32
CA LYS A 113 12.45 23.54 -16.33
C LYS A 113 11.09 23.75 -15.67
N ASP A 114 10.20 24.45 -16.36
CA ASP A 114 8.82 24.57 -15.95
C ASP A 114 8.12 23.22 -16.08
N TYR A 115 7.24 22.92 -15.12
CA TYR A 115 6.43 21.71 -15.08
C TYR A 115 5.03 21.99 -14.52
N TRP A 116 4.11 21.13 -14.88
CA TRP A 116 2.73 21.14 -14.40
C TRP A 116 2.41 19.79 -13.78
N ILE A 117 1.86 19.81 -12.59
CA ILE A 117 1.61 18.61 -11.78
C ILE A 117 0.11 18.45 -11.57
N ILE A 118 -0.36 17.22 -11.76
CA ILE A 118 -1.66 16.78 -11.28
C ILE A 118 -1.41 15.81 -10.12
N ARG A 119 -1.94 16.13 -8.95
CA ARG A 119 -2.04 15.20 -7.82
C ARG A 119 -3.49 14.82 -7.61
N LEU A 120 -3.78 13.51 -7.57
CA LEU A 120 -5.12 13.00 -7.39
C LEU A 120 -5.15 11.99 -6.23
N ASP A 121 -6.26 12.00 -5.50
CA ASP A 121 -6.62 11.02 -4.47
C ASP A 121 -7.95 10.37 -4.90
N VAL A 122 -8.01 9.05 -4.95
CA VAL A 122 -9.22 8.32 -5.32
C VAL A 122 -10.03 8.01 -4.06
N LYS A 123 -11.32 8.42 -4.07
CA LYS A 123 -12.22 8.24 -2.93
C LYS A 123 -12.56 6.76 -2.75
N SER A 124 -12.43 6.25 -1.52
CA SER A 124 -12.84 4.88 -1.13
C SER A 124 -12.37 3.82 -2.15
N PHE A 125 -11.09 3.87 -2.52
CA PHE A 125 -10.51 3.14 -3.65
C PHE A 125 -10.90 1.67 -3.70
N TYR A 126 -10.65 0.92 -2.61
CA TYR A 126 -10.93 -0.52 -2.58
C TYR A 126 -12.44 -0.82 -2.60
N GLU A 127 -13.23 -0.04 -1.88
CA GLU A 127 -14.68 -0.21 -1.74
C GLU A 127 -15.45 0.16 -3.02
N SER A 128 -14.86 1.03 -3.86
CA SER A 128 -15.48 1.50 -5.10
C SER A 128 -15.14 0.65 -6.32
N LEU A 129 -14.08 -0.18 -6.27
CA LEU A 129 -13.70 -1.02 -7.40
C LEU A 129 -14.79 -2.06 -7.72
N ASP A 130 -15.15 -2.18 -9.00
CA ASP A 130 -16.10 -3.19 -9.46
C ASP A 130 -15.47 -4.60 -9.40
N ARG A 131 -15.77 -5.30 -8.30
CA ARG A 131 -15.35 -6.69 -8.06
C ARG A 131 -15.76 -7.61 -9.19
N THR A 132 -16.99 -7.48 -9.66
CA THR A 132 -17.56 -8.38 -10.67
C THR A 132 -16.86 -8.21 -12.02
N ALA A 133 -16.60 -6.97 -12.43
CA ALA A 133 -15.85 -6.70 -13.66
C ALA A 133 -14.42 -7.28 -13.60
N ILE A 134 -13.75 -7.13 -12.45
CA ILE A 134 -12.39 -7.66 -12.26
C ILE A 134 -12.38 -9.20 -12.33
N LEU A 135 -13.28 -9.86 -11.63
CA LEU A 135 -13.39 -11.33 -11.63
C LEU A 135 -13.76 -11.87 -13.01
N ASN A 136 -14.75 -11.28 -13.65
CA ASN A 136 -15.16 -11.66 -15.00
C ASN A 136 -14.01 -11.55 -16.01
N ARG A 137 -13.21 -10.50 -15.89
CA ARG A 137 -12.01 -10.34 -16.72
C ARG A 137 -10.99 -11.45 -16.48
N LEU A 138 -10.73 -11.82 -15.23
CA LEU A 138 -9.83 -12.91 -14.89
C LEU A 138 -10.33 -14.24 -15.47
N TYR A 139 -11.63 -14.51 -15.34
CA TYR A 139 -12.24 -15.75 -15.81
C TYR A 139 -12.24 -15.85 -17.35
N LYS A 140 -12.61 -14.79 -18.06
CA LYS A 140 -12.62 -14.76 -19.54
C LYS A 140 -11.25 -14.91 -20.16
N GLN A 141 -10.17 -14.63 -19.44
CA GLN A 141 -8.81 -14.75 -19.99
C GLN A 141 -8.23 -16.16 -19.90
N TYR A 142 -8.83 -17.07 -19.15
CA TYR A 142 -8.43 -18.48 -18.98
C TYR A 142 -6.93 -18.70 -18.67
N ARG A 143 -6.27 -17.74 -18.02
CA ARG A 143 -4.84 -17.79 -17.69
C ARG A 143 -4.55 -18.45 -16.34
N LEU A 144 -5.53 -18.39 -15.43
CA LEU A 144 -5.44 -19.03 -14.12
C LEU A 144 -5.83 -20.50 -14.24
N SER A 145 -5.21 -21.35 -13.41
CA SER A 145 -5.64 -22.74 -13.30
C SER A 145 -7.08 -22.85 -12.80
N PRO A 146 -7.83 -23.90 -13.19
CA PRO A 146 -9.22 -24.10 -12.75
C PRO A 146 -9.35 -24.03 -11.21
N LEU A 147 -8.38 -24.63 -10.49
CA LEU A 147 -8.37 -24.62 -9.05
C LEU A 147 -8.14 -23.22 -8.46
N THR A 148 -7.22 -22.43 -9.05
CA THR A 148 -7.02 -21.02 -8.62
C THR A 148 -8.31 -20.21 -8.82
N THR A 149 -8.98 -20.41 -9.95
CA THR A 149 -10.23 -19.73 -10.28
C THR A 149 -11.35 -20.11 -9.30
N LEU A 150 -11.51 -21.41 -9.04
CA LEU A 150 -12.50 -21.92 -8.07
C LEU A 150 -12.27 -21.35 -6.66
N LEU A 151 -11.03 -21.39 -6.17
CA LEU A 151 -10.70 -20.88 -4.84
C LEU A 151 -10.91 -19.38 -4.74
N LEU A 152 -10.60 -18.64 -5.81
CA LEU A 152 -10.86 -17.21 -5.87
C LEU A 152 -12.38 -16.91 -5.80
N GLN A 153 -13.21 -17.66 -6.51
CA GLN A 153 -14.67 -17.56 -6.41
C GLN A 153 -15.14 -17.81 -4.99
N LYS A 154 -14.69 -18.90 -4.36
CA LYS A 154 -15.05 -19.26 -2.98
C LYS A 154 -14.71 -18.17 -1.96
N ILE A 155 -13.61 -17.44 -2.13
CA ILE A 155 -13.28 -16.30 -1.26
C ILE A 155 -14.38 -15.24 -1.34
N PHE A 156 -14.84 -14.92 -2.55
CA PHE A 156 -15.84 -13.87 -2.74
C PHE A 156 -17.29 -14.33 -2.49
N GLU A 157 -17.53 -15.62 -2.33
CA GLU A 157 -18.79 -16.20 -1.93
C GLU A 157 -18.98 -16.25 -0.40
N VAL A 158 -17.90 -16.03 0.39
CA VAL A 158 -18.01 -15.95 1.86
C VAL A 158 -18.99 -14.84 2.23
N PRO A 159 -20.03 -15.10 3.05
CA PRO A 159 -21.12 -14.15 3.32
C PRO A 159 -20.63 -12.75 3.71
N ILE A 160 -19.70 -12.65 4.66
CA ILE A 160 -19.14 -11.38 5.14
C ILE A 160 -18.39 -10.59 4.04
N ILE A 161 -17.84 -11.27 3.03
CA ILE A 161 -17.21 -10.64 1.87
C ILE A 161 -18.25 -10.33 0.79
N LYS A 162 -19.18 -11.24 0.56
CA LYS A 162 -20.24 -11.10 -0.43
C LYS A 162 -21.10 -9.86 -0.15
N GLU A 163 -21.43 -9.61 1.11
CA GLU A 163 -22.21 -8.48 1.58
C GLU A 163 -21.39 -7.14 1.56
N SER A 164 -20.07 -7.21 1.51
CA SER A 164 -19.23 -6.02 1.42
C SER A 164 -19.19 -5.46 -0.01
N THR A 165 -18.92 -4.16 -0.13
CA THR A 165 -18.71 -3.51 -1.43
C THR A 165 -17.26 -3.62 -1.89
N GLY A 166 -17.04 -3.59 -3.19
CA GLY A 166 -15.72 -3.54 -3.80
C GLY A 166 -14.81 -4.73 -3.46
N ILE A 167 -13.54 -4.45 -3.24
CA ILE A 167 -12.51 -5.42 -2.89
C ILE A 167 -12.21 -5.34 -1.39
N PRO A 168 -12.26 -6.45 -0.64
CA PRO A 168 -12.10 -6.45 0.82
C PRO A 168 -10.69 -6.01 1.24
N ARG A 169 -10.59 -4.98 2.08
CA ARG A 169 -9.29 -4.53 2.62
C ARG A 169 -8.71 -5.56 3.59
N GLY A 170 -7.37 -5.68 3.60
CA GLY A 170 -6.64 -6.55 4.54
C GLY A 170 -6.22 -7.89 3.96
N LEU A 171 -6.86 -8.37 2.91
CA LEU A 171 -6.43 -9.58 2.22
C LEU A 171 -5.28 -9.30 1.25
N SER A 172 -4.29 -10.17 1.20
CA SER A 172 -3.15 -10.04 0.28
C SER A 172 -3.55 -9.98 -1.20
N ILE A 173 -4.60 -10.70 -1.57
CA ILE A 173 -5.14 -10.72 -2.94
C ILE A 173 -5.70 -9.36 -3.37
N SER A 174 -6.20 -8.56 -2.44
CA SER A 174 -6.87 -7.28 -2.75
C SER A 174 -5.94 -6.27 -3.38
N SER A 175 -4.72 -6.18 -2.89
CA SER A 175 -3.71 -5.31 -3.49
C SER A 175 -3.35 -5.74 -4.92
N CYS A 176 -3.33 -7.04 -5.18
CA CYS A 176 -3.05 -7.56 -6.51
C CYS A 176 -4.20 -7.32 -7.49
N LEU A 177 -5.44 -7.51 -7.04
CA LEU A 177 -6.64 -7.27 -7.84
C LEU A 177 -6.83 -5.79 -8.16
N SER A 178 -6.55 -4.90 -7.21
CA SER A 178 -6.64 -3.45 -7.44
C SER A 178 -5.59 -2.96 -8.45
N GLU A 179 -4.36 -3.46 -8.38
CA GLU A 179 -3.33 -3.16 -9.37
C GLU A 179 -3.73 -3.68 -10.77
N LEU A 180 -4.34 -4.87 -10.84
CA LEU A 180 -4.84 -5.42 -12.10
C LEU A 180 -5.99 -4.58 -12.69
N ALA A 181 -6.90 -4.10 -11.84
CA ALA A 181 -8.00 -3.21 -12.28
C ALA A 181 -7.46 -1.93 -12.90
N MET A 182 -6.47 -1.31 -12.27
CA MET A 182 -5.90 -0.04 -12.71
C MET A 182 -4.93 -0.16 -13.90
N LYS A 183 -4.51 -1.36 -14.27
CA LYS A 183 -3.42 -1.58 -15.24
C LYS A 183 -3.60 -0.84 -16.56
N TYR A 184 -4.78 -0.84 -17.15
CA TYR A 184 -5.01 -0.18 -18.44
C TYR A 184 -5.10 1.32 -18.29
N PHE A 185 -5.75 1.80 -17.24
CA PHE A 185 -5.75 3.21 -16.88
C PHE A 185 -4.32 3.74 -16.71
N ASP A 186 -3.48 3.04 -15.96
CA ASP A 186 -2.08 3.42 -15.74
C ASP A 186 -1.30 3.51 -17.06
N ILE A 187 -1.51 2.56 -17.97
CA ILE A 187 -0.85 2.55 -19.28
C ILE A 187 -1.32 3.73 -20.15
N GLU A 188 -2.64 3.95 -20.23
CA GLU A 188 -3.23 5.01 -21.03
C GLU A 188 -2.75 6.39 -20.59
N ILE A 189 -2.79 6.67 -19.27
CA ILE A 189 -2.35 7.96 -18.75
C ILE A 189 -0.83 8.14 -18.89
N LYS A 190 -0.05 7.08 -18.68
CA LYS A 190 1.40 7.13 -18.86
C LYS A 190 1.82 7.41 -20.30
N GLN A 191 1.05 6.95 -21.27
CA GLN A 191 1.33 7.11 -22.70
C GLN A 191 0.68 8.38 -23.29
N TYR A 192 -0.07 9.14 -22.50
CA TYR A 192 -0.72 10.36 -22.96
C TYR A 192 0.32 11.41 -23.40
N THR A 193 0.12 11.99 -24.57
CA THR A 193 1.03 12.99 -25.16
C THR A 193 1.23 14.17 -24.21
N GLY A 194 2.48 14.50 -23.91
CA GLY A 194 2.85 15.56 -22.97
C GLY A 194 3.01 15.10 -21.52
N VAL A 195 2.69 13.86 -21.18
CA VAL A 195 3.04 13.27 -19.89
C VAL A 195 4.45 12.71 -19.96
N TYR A 196 5.35 13.19 -19.10
CA TYR A 196 6.71 12.66 -19.04
C TYR A 196 6.99 11.88 -17.75
N TYR A 197 6.11 11.99 -16.73
CA TYR A 197 6.17 11.14 -15.54
C TYR A 197 4.76 10.84 -15.02
N TYR A 198 4.56 9.58 -14.67
CA TYR A 198 3.35 9.08 -14.03
C TYR A 198 3.74 8.09 -12.93
N ALA A 199 3.19 8.28 -11.75
CA ALA A 199 3.29 7.30 -10.67
C ALA A 199 1.96 7.20 -9.91
N ARG A 200 1.65 5.97 -9.48
CA ARG A 200 0.51 5.69 -8.61
C ARG A 200 0.96 4.81 -7.45
N PHE A 201 0.53 5.15 -6.26
CA PHE A 201 0.69 4.35 -5.07
C PHE A 201 -0.68 4.10 -4.45
N VAL A 202 -1.31 2.97 -4.81
CA VAL A 202 -2.70 2.59 -4.46
C VAL A 202 -3.70 3.62 -5.00
N ASP A 203 -4.21 4.50 -4.16
CA ASP A 203 -5.19 5.57 -4.43
C ASP A 203 -4.55 6.94 -4.74
N ASP A 204 -3.27 7.12 -4.37
CA ASP A 204 -2.54 8.36 -4.61
C ASP A 204 -1.88 8.36 -6.01
N ILE A 205 -2.27 9.27 -6.90
CA ILE A 205 -1.74 9.41 -8.27
C ILE A 205 -1.00 10.74 -8.39
N ILE A 206 0.13 10.74 -9.07
CA ILE A 206 0.86 11.95 -9.46
C ILE A 206 1.29 11.88 -10.91
N ILE A 207 1.10 13.00 -11.63
CA ILE A 207 1.39 13.13 -13.05
C ILE A 207 2.15 14.42 -13.28
N PHE A 208 3.25 14.37 -14.02
CA PHE A 208 3.97 15.56 -14.48
C PHE A 208 3.74 15.73 -15.98
N CYS A 209 3.29 16.93 -16.35
CA CYS A 209 3.00 17.34 -17.70
C CYS A 209 3.99 18.39 -18.20
N ALA A 210 4.34 18.34 -19.48
CA ALA A 210 5.26 19.27 -20.10
C ALA A 210 4.61 20.65 -20.37
N THR A 211 3.28 20.71 -20.49
CA THR A 211 2.53 21.93 -20.80
C THR A 211 1.30 22.07 -19.91
N LYS A 212 0.83 23.31 -19.73
CA LYS A 212 -0.41 23.59 -19.02
C LYS A 212 -1.61 22.95 -19.73
N GLU A 213 -1.62 23.01 -21.06
CA GLU A 213 -2.68 22.41 -21.88
C GLU A 213 -2.81 20.89 -21.63
N CYS A 214 -1.69 20.16 -21.59
CA CYS A 214 -1.68 18.74 -21.26
C CYS A 214 -2.29 18.50 -19.89
N MET A 215 -1.92 19.30 -18.87
CA MET A 215 -2.48 19.21 -17.53
C MET A 215 -4.00 19.46 -17.52
N ASP A 216 -4.49 20.48 -18.21
CA ASP A 216 -5.90 20.84 -18.23
C ASP A 216 -6.73 19.77 -18.98
N ASN A 217 -6.23 19.25 -20.09
CA ASN A 217 -6.87 18.17 -20.85
C ASN A 217 -6.97 16.87 -20.01
N LEU A 218 -5.90 16.50 -19.32
CA LEU A 218 -5.90 15.34 -18.44
C LEU A 218 -6.82 15.52 -17.23
N TRP A 219 -6.89 16.72 -16.66
CA TRP A 219 -7.80 17.02 -15.56
C TRP A 219 -9.27 16.77 -15.93
N CYS A 220 -9.64 17.00 -17.19
CA CYS A 220 -10.98 16.71 -17.71
C CYS A 220 -11.15 15.23 -18.11
N LEU A 221 -10.10 14.56 -18.58
CA LEU A 221 -10.14 13.18 -19.07
C LEU A 221 -10.17 12.16 -17.93
N ILE A 222 -9.31 12.33 -16.92
CA ILE A 222 -9.11 11.35 -15.85
C ILE A 222 -10.39 11.01 -15.09
N PRO A 223 -11.25 11.97 -14.71
CA PRO A 223 -12.51 11.64 -14.04
C PRO A 223 -13.42 10.70 -14.87
N LYS A 224 -13.46 10.90 -16.20
CA LYS A 224 -14.22 10.06 -17.12
C LYS A 224 -13.66 8.62 -17.14
N LYS A 225 -12.34 8.49 -17.23
CA LYS A 225 -11.66 7.19 -17.24
C LYS A 225 -11.78 6.45 -15.89
N LEU A 226 -11.70 7.15 -14.78
CA LEU A 226 -11.92 6.55 -13.45
C LEU A 226 -13.37 6.10 -13.27
N LYS A 227 -14.33 6.84 -13.81
CA LYS A 227 -15.75 6.45 -13.78
C LYS A 227 -16.02 5.13 -14.52
N GLU A 228 -15.28 4.82 -15.60
CA GLU A 228 -15.35 3.52 -16.29
C GLU A 228 -14.94 2.35 -15.37
N LEU A 229 -14.15 2.62 -14.33
CA LEU A 229 -13.72 1.69 -13.27
C LEU A 229 -14.56 1.78 -11.99
N SER A 230 -15.69 2.51 -12.02
CA SER A 230 -16.53 2.82 -10.85
C SER A 230 -15.82 3.65 -9.77
N LEU A 231 -14.73 4.34 -10.13
CA LEU A 231 -13.93 5.15 -9.22
C LEU A 231 -14.27 6.64 -9.36
N THR A 232 -14.12 7.37 -8.25
CA THR A 232 -14.32 8.82 -8.19
C THR A 232 -13.13 9.52 -7.54
N ILE A 233 -12.84 10.74 -8.01
CA ILE A 233 -11.78 11.57 -7.45
C ILE A 233 -12.24 12.21 -6.16
N ASN A 234 -11.38 12.28 -5.19
CA ASN A 234 -11.54 13.10 -4.00
C ASN A 234 -11.11 14.54 -4.32
N ILE A 235 -12.08 15.38 -4.68
CA ILE A 235 -11.84 16.75 -5.14
C ILE A 235 -11.09 17.57 -4.09
N THR A 236 -11.41 17.41 -2.80
CA THR A 236 -10.79 18.20 -1.72
C THR A 236 -9.32 17.92 -1.53
N LYS A 237 -8.86 16.73 -1.92
CA LYS A 237 -7.46 16.31 -1.82
C LYS A 237 -6.71 16.34 -3.15
N SER A 238 -7.42 16.55 -4.26
CA SER A 238 -6.82 16.59 -5.59
C SER A 238 -6.48 18.01 -5.99
N LYS A 239 -5.32 18.22 -6.60
CA LYS A 239 -4.83 19.57 -6.95
C LYS A 239 -4.08 19.56 -8.28
N LYS A 240 -4.16 20.69 -8.98
CA LYS A 240 -3.25 21.08 -10.06
C LYS A 240 -2.22 22.04 -9.45
N ILE A 241 -0.97 21.90 -9.79
CA ILE A 241 0.14 22.71 -9.24
C ILE A 241 1.13 22.96 -10.37
N SER A 242 1.57 24.19 -10.54
CA SER A 242 2.66 24.56 -11.48
C SER A 242 3.96 24.82 -10.73
N SER A 243 5.08 24.76 -11.45
CA SER A 243 6.40 25.13 -10.92
C SER A 243 6.44 26.57 -10.43
N LYS A 244 5.66 27.47 -11.08
CA LYS A 244 5.55 28.88 -10.68
C LYS A 244 4.85 29.02 -9.33
N GLU A 245 3.69 28.36 -9.15
CA GLU A 245 2.96 28.39 -7.87
C GLU A 245 3.78 27.86 -6.71
N LEU A 246 4.63 26.83 -6.92
CA LEU A 246 5.52 26.33 -5.88
C LEU A 246 6.64 27.32 -5.52
N LYS A 247 6.97 28.26 -6.40
CA LYS A 247 7.98 29.30 -6.20
C LYS A 247 7.40 30.61 -5.64
N GLU A 248 6.11 30.84 -5.77
CA GLU A 248 5.46 32.11 -5.36
C GLU A 248 5.41 32.33 -3.86
N SER A 249 5.41 31.25 -3.06
CA SER A 249 5.33 31.34 -1.61
C SER A 249 5.97 30.14 -0.94
N ASP A 250 6.72 30.37 0.10
CA ASP A 250 7.28 29.33 0.99
C ASP A 250 6.18 28.46 1.63
N ALA A 251 4.96 28.98 1.73
CA ALA A 251 3.79 28.25 2.18
C ALA A 251 3.27 27.23 1.16
N ASN A 252 3.61 27.40 -0.13
CA ASN A 252 3.18 26.50 -1.18
C ASN A 252 4.04 25.24 -1.18
N SER A 253 3.40 24.09 -0.98
CA SER A 253 4.08 22.80 -0.99
C SER A 253 3.27 21.74 -1.70
N LEU A 254 3.97 20.86 -2.40
CA LEU A 254 3.41 19.62 -2.90
C LEU A 254 3.41 18.58 -1.78
N ILE A 255 2.22 18.19 -1.31
CA ILE A 255 2.09 17.10 -0.33
C ILE A 255 1.80 15.81 -1.09
N TYR A 256 2.69 14.80 -1.00
CA TYR A 256 2.48 13.51 -1.63
C TYR A 256 3.14 12.39 -0.83
N LEU A 257 2.44 11.25 -0.68
CA LEU A 257 2.89 10.06 0.08
C LEU A 257 3.41 10.37 1.50
N GLY A 258 2.85 11.40 2.15
CA GLY A 258 3.22 11.81 3.50
C GLY A 258 4.46 12.68 3.59
N TYR A 259 5.03 13.10 2.47
CA TYR A 259 6.07 14.12 2.39
C TYR A 259 5.48 15.46 1.97
N SER A 260 6.17 16.54 2.34
CA SER A 260 5.98 17.90 1.87
C SER A 260 7.22 18.33 1.07
N PHE A 261 7.01 18.79 -0.14
CA PHE A 261 8.06 19.29 -1.02
C PHE A 261 7.83 20.78 -1.22
N SER A 262 8.79 21.61 -0.84
CA SER A 262 8.76 23.06 -1.01
C SER A 262 10.02 23.56 -1.72
N LEU A 263 9.88 24.60 -2.52
CA LEU A 263 11.00 25.30 -3.15
C LEU A 263 11.23 26.59 -2.37
N LYS A 264 12.47 26.79 -1.90
CA LYS A 264 12.86 28.02 -1.20
C LYS A 264 13.92 28.75 -2.00
N GLU A 265 13.77 30.05 -2.11
CA GLU A 265 14.76 30.89 -2.72
C GLU A 265 15.97 31.07 -1.81
N THR A 266 17.16 30.85 -2.34
CA THR A 266 18.40 31.10 -1.64
C THR A 266 19.17 32.17 -2.43
N VAL A 267 19.40 33.30 -1.80
CA VAL A 267 20.24 34.38 -2.36
C VAL A 267 21.62 34.24 -1.74
N LYS A 268 22.63 34.03 -2.55
CA LYS A 268 24.04 34.22 -2.16
C LYS A 268 24.47 35.59 -2.59
N ASP A 269 25.26 36.27 -1.75
CA ASP A 269 25.76 37.64 -2.03
C ASP A 269 26.34 37.76 -3.44
N GLY A 270 25.69 38.58 -4.27
CA GLY A 270 26.12 38.89 -5.65
C GLY A 270 25.74 37.90 -6.74
N GLU A 271 25.04 36.78 -6.43
CA GLU A 271 24.61 35.79 -7.42
C GLU A 271 23.10 35.86 -7.69
N LYS A 272 22.69 35.37 -8.87
CA LYS A 272 21.27 35.17 -9.20
C LYS A 272 20.62 34.24 -8.16
N SER A 273 19.41 34.60 -7.72
CA SER A 273 18.59 33.75 -6.84
C SER A 273 18.47 32.33 -7.37
N ASN A 274 18.75 31.34 -6.54
CA ASN A 274 18.64 29.95 -6.90
C ASN A 274 17.54 29.27 -6.04
N TRP A 275 16.68 28.48 -6.67
CA TRP A 275 15.64 27.73 -5.99
C TRP A 275 16.18 26.38 -5.52
N VAL A 276 16.02 26.09 -4.23
CA VAL A 276 16.46 24.86 -3.59
C VAL A 276 15.26 24.08 -3.11
N LEU A 277 15.21 22.79 -3.45
CA LEU A 277 14.18 21.89 -2.99
C LEU A 277 14.41 21.48 -1.52
N TYR A 278 13.36 21.62 -0.71
CA TYR A 278 13.27 21.08 0.64
C TYR A 278 12.24 19.97 0.69
N THR A 279 12.60 18.87 1.31
CA THR A 279 11.71 17.72 1.49
C THR A 279 11.56 17.43 2.98
N ASP A 280 10.34 17.52 3.49
CA ASP A 280 10.03 17.29 4.89
C ASP A 280 8.84 16.32 5.06
N ILE A 281 8.54 15.96 6.30
CA ILE A 281 7.31 15.23 6.64
C ILE A 281 6.12 16.18 6.47
N SER A 282 5.04 15.72 5.86
CA SER A 282 3.85 16.56 5.72
C SER A 282 3.25 16.92 7.09
N HIS A 283 2.81 18.18 7.25
CA HIS A 283 2.17 18.66 8.48
C HIS A 283 1.08 17.73 9.00
N GLN A 284 0.23 17.20 8.11
CA GLN A 284 -0.82 16.24 8.48
C GLN A 284 -0.27 14.97 9.17
N LYS A 285 0.94 14.53 8.84
CA LYS A 285 1.58 13.37 9.49
C LYS A 285 2.17 13.77 10.85
N VAL A 286 2.78 14.93 10.92
CA VAL A 286 3.27 15.51 12.18
C VAL A 286 2.12 15.68 13.17
N ASP A 287 1.01 16.30 12.76
CA ASP A 287 -0.16 16.51 13.60
C ASP A 287 -0.79 15.20 14.09
N LYS A 288 -0.81 14.17 13.24
CA LYS A 288 -1.25 12.84 13.67
C LYS A 288 -0.35 12.23 14.74
N ILE A 289 0.97 12.43 14.66
CA ILE A 289 1.92 11.96 15.67
C ILE A 289 1.69 12.74 16.96
N LYS A 290 1.61 14.08 16.89
CA LYS A 290 1.32 14.95 18.03
C LYS A 290 0.02 14.55 18.74
N THR A 291 -1.06 14.37 17.97
CA THR A 291 -2.36 13.92 18.50
C THR A 291 -2.26 12.56 19.22
N ARG A 292 -1.50 11.62 18.68
CA ARG A 292 -1.32 10.30 19.31
C ARG A 292 -0.50 10.40 20.59
N ILE A 293 0.50 11.27 20.64
CA ILE A 293 1.27 11.55 21.85
C ILE A 293 0.35 12.14 22.92
N THR A 294 -0.40 13.20 22.60
CA THR A 294 -1.37 13.82 23.52
C THR A 294 -2.38 12.80 24.06
N LYS A 295 -2.97 11.97 23.18
CA LYS A 295 -3.89 10.89 23.59
C LYS A 295 -3.22 9.88 24.52
N SER A 296 -1.92 9.62 24.34
CA SER A 296 -1.19 8.70 25.22
C SER A 296 -1.02 9.28 26.63
N PHE A 297 -0.76 10.58 26.77
CA PHE A 297 -0.74 11.27 28.05
C PHE A 297 -2.11 11.28 28.72
N VAL A 298 -3.17 11.62 27.98
CA VAL A 298 -4.55 11.59 28.51
C VAL A 298 -4.93 10.20 29.01
N ASN A 299 -4.48 9.14 28.31
CA ASN A 299 -4.76 7.77 28.73
C ASN A 299 -4.07 7.40 30.05
N VAL A 300 -2.84 7.89 30.29
CA VAL A 300 -2.12 7.66 31.54
C VAL A 300 -2.79 8.36 32.72
N ILE A 301 -3.30 9.57 32.53
CA ILE A 301 -4.05 10.30 33.59
C ILE A 301 -5.26 9.46 34.01
N LYS A 302 -5.88 8.71 33.08
CA LYS A 302 -7.04 7.85 33.37
C LYS A 302 -6.68 6.51 34.00
N ASN A 303 -5.59 5.88 33.57
CA ASN A 303 -5.28 4.47 33.86
C ASN A 303 -4.04 4.29 34.75
N GLY A 304 -3.23 5.32 34.98
CA GLY A 304 -2.00 5.25 35.78
C GLY A 304 -0.82 4.50 35.15
N ASP A 305 -0.96 3.95 33.94
CA ASP A 305 0.07 3.09 33.33
C ASP A 305 1.17 3.90 32.63
N VAL A 306 2.18 4.29 33.39
CA VAL A 306 3.37 5.03 32.94
C VAL A 306 4.26 4.16 32.02
N GLY A 307 4.28 2.84 32.24
CA GLY A 307 5.04 1.91 31.42
C GLY A 307 4.53 1.91 29.97
N LEU A 308 3.23 1.80 29.80
CA LEU A 308 2.57 1.86 28.49
C LEU A 308 2.76 3.22 27.80
N LEU A 309 2.75 4.33 28.56
CA LEU A 309 3.06 5.66 28.03
C LEU A 309 4.45 5.70 27.43
N ARG A 310 5.46 5.28 28.19
CA ARG A 310 6.86 5.23 27.75
C ARG A 310 7.01 4.43 26.45
N ASP A 311 6.37 3.28 26.38
CA ASP A 311 6.46 2.41 25.19
C ASP A 311 5.75 3.03 23.99
N ARG A 312 4.61 3.68 24.18
CA ARG A 312 3.91 4.43 23.12
C ARG A 312 4.71 5.61 22.60
N ILE A 313 5.35 6.38 23.48
CA ILE A 313 6.21 7.51 23.08
C ILE A 313 7.40 6.97 22.29
N LYS A 314 8.11 5.95 22.80
CA LYS A 314 9.21 5.32 22.07
C LYS A 314 8.77 4.82 20.69
N TYR A 315 7.57 4.23 20.59
CA TYR A 315 7.02 3.77 19.33
C TYR A 315 6.73 4.91 18.34
N LEU A 316 6.21 6.04 18.84
CA LEU A 316 5.81 7.19 18.00
C LEU A 316 6.99 8.06 17.56
N THR A 317 8.01 8.21 18.41
CA THR A 317 9.13 9.14 18.18
C THR A 317 10.45 8.43 17.87
N GLY A 318 10.64 7.21 18.36
CA GLY A 318 11.88 6.48 18.24
C GLY A 318 12.08 5.79 16.91
N ASN A 319 13.33 5.42 16.65
CA ASN A 319 13.71 4.49 15.61
C ASN A 319 14.06 3.15 16.25
N TYR A 320 13.51 2.07 15.73
CA TYR A 320 13.66 0.75 16.31
C TYR A 320 13.77 -0.32 15.23
N SER A 321 14.29 -1.48 15.60
CA SER A 321 14.36 -2.64 14.74
C SER A 321 13.37 -3.70 15.21
N ILE A 322 12.49 -4.15 14.32
CA ILE A 322 11.57 -5.25 14.54
C ILE A 322 12.06 -6.44 13.72
N LYS A 323 12.08 -7.62 14.29
CA LYS A 323 12.31 -8.82 13.49
C LYS A 323 11.13 -9.06 12.57
N ASN A 324 11.39 -9.08 11.27
CA ASN A 324 10.36 -9.45 10.30
C ASN A 324 9.94 -10.91 10.56
N LYS A 325 8.65 -11.14 10.79
CA LYS A 325 8.14 -12.49 11.05
C LYS A 325 8.39 -13.47 9.89
N GLN A 326 8.52 -12.95 8.67
CA GLN A 326 8.70 -13.79 7.48
C GLN A 326 10.15 -14.11 7.18
N THR A 327 11.04 -13.14 7.28
CA THR A 327 12.46 -13.30 6.90
C THR A 327 13.39 -13.48 8.09
N LEU A 328 12.92 -13.23 9.32
CA LEU A 328 13.69 -13.11 10.56
C LEU A 328 14.77 -12.02 10.53
N LEU A 329 14.87 -11.27 9.44
CA LEU A 329 15.80 -10.17 9.31
C LEU A 329 15.27 -8.93 10.07
N PRO A 330 16.15 -8.11 10.64
CA PRO A 330 15.76 -6.89 11.32
C PRO A 330 15.19 -5.89 10.30
N VAL A 331 13.92 -5.52 10.44
CA VAL A 331 13.29 -4.42 9.72
C VAL A 331 13.37 -3.18 10.59
N LYS A 332 14.03 -2.18 10.07
CA LYS A 332 14.11 -0.89 10.73
C LYS A 332 12.80 -0.13 10.55
N ALA A 333 12.25 0.35 11.65
CA ALA A 333 11.02 1.13 11.71
C ALA A 333 11.22 2.40 12.56
N GLY A 334 10.32 3.36 12.42
CA GLY A 334 10.36 4.66 13.10
C GLY A 334 10.35 5.82 12.10
N ILE A 335 10.37 7.04 12.61
CA ILE A 335 10.22 8.26 11.78
C ILE A 335 11.31 8.32 10.72
N TYR A 336 12.57 8.22 11.09
CA TYR A 336 13.70 8.28 10.16
C TYR A 336 13.63 7.21 9.06
N TYR A 337 13.28 5.98 9.41
CA TYR A 337 13.23 4.88 8.45
C TYR A 337 11.99 4.92 7.55
N ASN A 338 10.89 5.47 8.06
CA ASN A 338 9.67 5.66 7.27
C ASN A 338 9.77 6.84 6.30
N TYR A 339 10.62 7.81 6.62
CA TYR A 339 10.81 9.04 5.84
C TYR A 339 12.29 9.23 5.46
N LYS A 340 12.86 8.24 4.79
CA LYS A 340 14.28 8.20 4.39
C LYS A 340 14.73 9.33 3.47
N ARG A 341 13.79 10.09 2.90
CA ARG A 341 14.05 11.12 1.90
C ARG A 341 13.88 12.55 2.43
N ILE A 342 13.80 12.69 3.76
CA ILE A 342 13.79 14.00 4.39
C ILE A 342 15.15 14.65 4.16
N ASP A 343 15.12 15.94 3.84
CA ASP A 343 16.32 16.76 3.75
C ASP A 343 16.94 16.92 5.16
N SER A 344 18.26 16.75 5.25
CA SER A 344 18.98 16.90 6.53
C SER A 344 18.78 18.29 7.16
N ARG A 345 18.58 19.31 6.34
CA ARG A 345 18.28 20.68 6.79
C ARG A 345 16.94 20.82 7.53
N CYS A 346 15.98 19.93 7.21
CA CYS A 346 14.68 19.90 7.88
C CYS A 346 14.72 19.16 9.22
N LEU A 347 15.70 18.29 9.45
CA LEU A 347 15.81 17.48 10.67
C LEU A 347 16.10 18.35 11.92
N TYR A 348 16.65 19.54 11.77
CA TYR A 348 17.00 20.43 12.87
C TYR A 348 15.87 21.36 13.32
N MET A 349 14.80 21.48 12.57
CA MET A 349 13.70 22.42 12.85
C MET A 349 12.47 21.80 13.50
N SER A 350 12.36 20.50 13.58
CA SER A 350 11.08 19.87 13.93
C SER A 350 11.02 19.05 15.23
N PRO A 351 12.06 18.33 15.71
CA PRO A 351 11.96 17.53 16.93
C PRO A 351 12.29 18.25 18.23
N ASN A 352 13.13 19.30 18.20
CA ASN A 352 13.66 19.94 19.41
C ASN A 352 12.75 21.03 20.01
N GLU A 353 11.76 21.54 19.29
CA GLU A 353 10.82 22.54 19.81
C GLU A 353 9.62 21.92 20.53
N TYR A 354 9.48 20.59 20.55
CA TYR A 354 8.31 19.93 21.13
C TYR A 354 8.62 18.99 22.31
N ILE A 355 9.87 18.85 22.70
CA ILE A 355 10.31 18.17 23.92
C ILE A 355 10.83 19.21 24.90
#